data_d27912d3fc7d6fb40977cd16b7d03822
#
_entry.id   d27912d3fc7d6fb40977cd16b7d03822
#
_cell.length_a   1.000
_cell.length_b   1.000
_cell.length_c   1.000
_cell.angle_alpha   90.00
_cell.angle_beta   90.00
_cell.angle_gamma   90.00
#
_symmetry.space_group_name_H-M   'P 1'
#
loop_
_entity.id
_entity.type
_entity.pdbx_description
1 polymer ?
#
loop_
_entity_poly.entity_id
_entity_poly.type
_entity_poly.pdbx_seq_one_letter_code
_entity_poly.pdbx_strand_id
1 'polypeptide(L)'
;MLVVVAAISLPATRVDAQPAAQAQPSGEHRASTLGRFLFGAAAALGAHESGHLLFDGIFNAHPGIARVSFHGVPFFAITHDSGLPDRKEFVIDSAGFWVQHATNELILHNHPRLRDERQPFLKGMYAFNVLASVAYASAGFARTGPVERDTRGMADAARMKEPWIAALILAPAVLDSVRYFHPEAKWAAWGSRGFKAGMVLLVLR
;
A
#
# COMPACT_ATOMS: atom_id res chain seq x y z
N MET A 1 -8.12 -35.36 79.50
CA MET A 1 -7.37 -36.11 78.45
C MET A 1 -7.36 -35.25 77.21
N LEU A 2 -6.28 -34.52 76.96
CA LEU A 2 -6.16 -33.56 75.90
C LEU A 2 -5.34 -34.21 74.76
N VAL A 3 -5.95 -34.38 73.57
CA VAL A 3 -5.25 -34.92 72.39
C VAL A 3 -4.79 -33.73 71.56
N VAL A 4 -3.46 -33.51 71.49
CA VAL A 4 -2.82 -32.52 70.63
C VAL A 4 -2.54 -33.16 69.27
N VAL A 5 -3.23 -32.73 68.21
CA VAL A 5 -2.92 -33.09 66.82
C VAL A 5 -1.91 -32.10 66.25
N ALA A 6 -0.68 -32.55 66.06
CA ALA A 6 0.35 -31.77 65.39
C ALA A 6 0.14 -31.87 63.85
N ALA A 7 -0.18 -30.73 63.22
CA ALA A 7 -0.23 -30.62 61.77
C ALA A 7 1.20 -30.41 61.24
N ILE A 8 1.71 -31.38 60.47
CA ILE A 8 2.98 -31.26 59.74
C ILE A 8 2.70 -30.51 58.41
N SER A 9 3.15 -29.26 58.34
CA SER A 9 3.11 -28.49 57.08
C SER A 9 4.35 -28.82 56.25
N LEU A 10 4.14 -29.50 55.12
CA LEU A 10 5.17 -29.70 54.11
C LEU A 10 5.33 -28.43 53.26
N PRO A 11 6.55 -27.95 52.99
CA PRO A 11 6.75 -26.79 52.13
C PRO A 11 6.43 -27.20 50.67
N ALA A 12 5.46 -26.51 50.06
CA ALA A 12 5.22 -26.62 48.64
C ALA A 12 6.38 -25.98 47.86
N THR A 13 7.22 -26.79 47.25
CA THR A 13 8.21 -26.33 46.29
C THR A 13 7.46 -25.78 45.05
N ARG A 14 7.49 -24.47 44.89
CA ARG A 14 7.10 -23.85 43.63
C ARG A 14 8.10 -24.26 42.56
N VAL A 15 7.64 -25.11 41.62
CA VAL A 15 8.33 -25.30 40.34
C VAL A 15 8.05 -24.04 39.52
N ASP A 16 9.02 -23.12 39.46
CA ASP A 16 8.99 -22.03 38.55
C ASP A 16 9.01 -22.62 37.11
N ALA A 17 7.84 -22.58 36.47
CA ALA A 17 7.75 -22.89 35.06
C ALA A 17 8.57 -21.86 34.28
N GLN A 18 9.76 -22.24 33.86
CA GLN A 18 10.59 -21.44 32.95
C GLN A 18 9.73 -21.09 31.74
N PRO A 19 9.58 -19.79 31.38
CA PRO A 19 8.85 -19.43 30.16
C PRO A 19 9.52 -20.13 29.00
N ALA A 20 8.75 -20.95 28.28
CA ALA A 20 9.22 -21.65 27.09
C ALA A 20 9.90 -20.64 26.18
N ALA A 21 11.20 -20.79 25.97
CA ALA A 21 11.96 -19.94 25.07
C ALA A 21 11.22 -19.95 23.72
N GLN A 22 10.71 -18.79 23.32
CA GLN A 22 10.06 -18.64 22.01
C GLN A 22 11.11 -19.03 20.97
N ALA A 23 10.91 -20.19 20.34
CA ALA A 23 11.81 -20.69 19.30
C ALA A 23 11.93 -19.60 18.22
N GLN A 24 13.12 -19.05 18.05
CA GLN A 24 13.37 -18.12 16.97
C GLN A 24 13.10 -18.84 15.64
N PRO A 25 12.32 -18.25 14.73
CA PRO A 25 12.02 -18.92 13.45
C PRO A 25 13.32 -19.28 12.74
N SER A 26 13.43 -20.50 12.26
CA SER A 26 14.59 -20.98 11.51
C SER A 26 14.85 -20.06 10.30
N GLY A 27 16.11 -19.96 9.83
CA GLY A 27 16.50 -19.11 8.72
C GLY A 27 15.66 -19.38 7.45
N GLU A 28 15.28 -20.62 7.24
CA GLU A 28 14.43 -21.08 6.13
C GLU A 28 13.00 -20.49 6.21
N HIS A 29 12.42 -20.39 7.40
CA HIS A 29 11.11 -19.76 7.64
C HIS A 29 11.16 -18.26 7.39
N ARG A 30 12.28 -17.60 7.71
CA ARG A 30 12.49 -16.16 7.44
C ARG A 30 12.64 -15.90 5.96
N ALA A 31 13.41 -16.72 5.24
CA ALA A 31 13.58 -16.60 3.79
C ALA A 31 12.26 -16.77 3.03
N SER A 32 11.44 -17.75 3.42
CA SER A 32 10.10 -17.97 2.85
C SER A 32 9.14 -16.78 3.14
N THR A 33 9.20 -16.20 4.32
CA THR A 33 8.38 -15.03 4.69
C THR A 33 8.78 -13.80 3.89
N LEU A 34 10.08 -13.51 3.77
CA LEU A 34 10.60 -12.42 2.95
C LEU A 34 10.24 -12.62 1.47
N GLY A 35 10.41 -13.84 0.94
CA GLY A 35 10.03 -14.15 -0.44
C GLY A 35 8.56 -13.86 -0.73
N ARG A 36 7.66 -14.26 0.17
CA ARG A 36 6.21 -13.95 0.05
C ARG A 36 5.93 -12.45 0.14
N PHE A 37 6.61 -11.73 1.00
CA PHE A 37 6.48 -10.28 1.11
C PHE A 37 6.92 -9.59 -0.20
N LEU A 38 8.09 -9.94 -0.72
CA LEU A 38 8.60 -9.38 -1.97
C LEU A 38 7.71 -9.75 -3.17
N PHE A 39 7.18 -10.97 -3.19
CA PHE A 39 6.22 -11.37 -4.22
C PHE A 39 4.92 -10.56 -4.12
N GLY A 40 4.43 -10.26 -2.92
CA GLY A 40 3.29 -9.36 -2.72
C GLY A 40 3.56 -7.95 -3.24
N ALA A 41 4.75 -7.40 -2.97
CA ALA A 41 5.15 -6.10 -3.50
C ALA A 41 5.23 -6.09 -5.04
N ALA A 42 5.81 -7.13 -5.64
CA ALA A 42 5.86 -7.29 -7.10
C ALA A 42 4.47 -7.44 -7.72
N ALA A 43 3.56 -8.19 -7.06
CA ALA A 43 2.18 -8.32 -7.51
C ALA A 43 1.42 -6.98 -7.46
N ALA A 44 1.69 -6.15 -6.44
CA ALA A 44 1.09 -4.82 -6.35
C ALA A 44 1.60 -3.88 -7.45
N LEU A 45 2.90 -3.93 -7.78
CA LEU A 45 3.44 -3.22 -8.95
C LEU A 45 2.75 -3.68 -10.23
N GLY A 46 2.69 -4.99 -10.48
CA GLY A 46 2.00 -5.53 -11.67
C GLY A 46 0.53 -5.12 -11.73
N ALA A 47 -0.17 -5.07 -10.60
CA ALA A 47 -1.54 -4.61 -10.53
C ALA A 47 -1.67 -3.11 -10.86
N HIS A 48 -0.75 -2.26 -10.38
CA HIS A 48 -0.69 -0.84 -10.72
C HIS A 48 -0.55 -0.64 -12.22
N GLU A 49 0.46 -1.25 -12.84
CA GLU A 49 0.71 -1.16 -14.28
C GLU A 49 -0.46 -1.73 -15.11
N SER A 50 -1.11 -2.79 -14.61
CA SER A 50 -2.31 -3.35 -15.26
C SER A 50 -3.47 -2.37 -15.29
N GLY A 51 -3.54 -1.44 -14.35
CA GLY A 51 -4.52 -0.36 -14.36
C GLY A 51 -4.36 0.53 -15.59
N HIS A 52 -3.13 0.99 -15.88
CA HIS A 52 -2.83 1.78 -17.09
C HIS A 52 -3.17 1.00 -18.35
N LEU A 53 -2.64 -0.22 -18.50
CA LEU A 53 -2.86 -1.07 -19.66
C LEU A 53 -4.35 -1.36 -19.92
N LEU A 54 -5.15 -1.52 -18.86
CA LEU A 54 -6.59 -1.74 -19.02
C LEU A 54 -7.28 -0.55 -19.69
N PHE A 55 -7.01 0.66 -19.25
CA PHE A 55 -7.64 1.85 -19.82
C PHE A 55 -7.02 2.26 -21.15
N ASP A 56 -5.72 2.01 -21.36
CA ASP A 56 -5.11 2.10 -22.68
C ASP A 56 -5.84 1.22 -23.70
N GLY A 57 -6.15 -0.03 -23.34
CA GLY A 57 -6.92 -0.94 -24.16
C GLY A 57 -8.36 -0.47 -24.40
N ILE A 58 -9.06 0.00 -23.35
CA ILE A 58 -10.44 0.51 -23.46
C ILE A 58 -10.51 1.74 -24.36
N PHE A 59 -9.51 2.61 -24.31
CA PHE A 59 -9.49 3.85 -25.09
C PHE A 59 -8.78 3.73 -26.44
N ASN A 60 -8.23 2.53 -26.75
CA ASN A 60 -7.42 2.25 -27.94
C ASN A 60 -6.23 3.22 -28.06
N ALA A 61 -5.50 3.39 -26.95
CA ALA A 61 -4.43 4.35 -26.77
C ALA A 61 -3.03 3.81 -27.13
N HIS A 62 -2.93 2.61 -27.70
CA HIS A 62 -1.70 1.96 -28.20
C HIS A 62 -0.56 1.98 -27.18
N PRO A 63 -0.65 1.22 -26.06
CA PRO A 63 0.34 1.25 -24.99
C PRO A 63 1.72 0.84 -25.48
N GLY A 64 2.74 1.55 -24.99
CA GLY A 64 4.15 1.28 -25.20
C GLY A 64 4.90 1.16 -23.88
N ILE A 65 6.18 0.85 -23.98
CA ILE A 65 7.09 0.81 -22.82
C ILE A 65 8.28 1.72 -23.10
N ALA A 66 8.44 2.75 -22.27
CA ALA A 66 9.63 3.61 -22.28
C ALA A 66 10.60 3.20 -21.18
N ARG A 67 11.90 3.25 -21.48
CA ARG A 67 12.95 3.15 -20.46
C ARG A 67 13.14 4.52 -19.84
N VAL A 68 12.96 4.60 -18.55
CA VAL A 68 13.13 5.84 -17.78
C VAL A 68 14.18 5.64 -16.69
N SER A 69 14.70 6.74 -16.15
CA SER A 69 15.58 6.69 -14.99
C SER A 69 15.27 7.83 -14.04
N PHE A 70 15.41 7.56 -12.76
CA PHE A 70 15.26 8.56 -11.71
C PHE A 70 16.45 8.45 -10.75
N HIS A 71 17.21 9.53 -10.62
CA HIS A 71 18.46 9.55 -9.84
C HIS A 71 19.42 8.40 -10.17
N GLY A 72 19.51 8.01 -11.45
CA GLY A 72 20.38 6.93 -11.91
C GLY A 72 19.83 5.52 -11.71
N VAL A 73 18.66 5.35 -11.11
CA VAL A 73 17.97 4.07 -11.00
C VAL A 73 17.15 3.84 -12.27
N PRO A 74 17.46 2.81 -13.07
CA PRO A 74 16.70 2.51 -14.28
C PRO A 74 15.41 1.79 -13.94
N PHE A 75 14.32 2.17 -14.61
CA PHE A 75 13.06 1.45 -14.60
C PHE A 75 12.28 1.71 -15.90
N PHE A 76 11.00 1.39 -15.93
CA PHE A 76 10.16 1.57 -17.11
C PHE A 76 8.93 2.41 -16.78
N ALA A 77 8.33 3.00 -17.79
CA ALA A 77 7.02 3.61 -17.73
C ALA A 77 6.12 3.01 -18.82
N ILE A 78 4.86 2.80 -18.51
CA ILE A 78 3.84 2.56 -19.52
C ILE A 78 3.56 3.91 -20.20
N THR A 79 3.58 3.92 -21.52
CA THR A 79 3.31 5.12 -22.33
C THR A 79 2.13 4.83 -23.25
N HIS A 80 1.49 5.86 -23.77
CA HIS A 80 0.39 5.77 -24.74
C HIS A 80 0.50 6.86 -25.79
N ASP A 81 -0.39 6.86 -26.78
CA ASP A 81 -0.44 7.86 -27.84
C ASP A 81 -0.62 9.26 -27.25
N SER A 82 0.11 10.22 -27.81
CA SER A 82 -0.03 11.64 -27.45
C SER A 82 -1.31 12.24 -28.05
N GLY A 83 -1.89 13.21 -27.36
CA GLY A 83 -3.02 13.97 -27.86
C GLY A 83 -4.39 13.32 -27.63
N LEU A 84 -4.47 12.42 -26.67
CA LEU A 84 -5.75 11.95 -26.16
C LEU A 84 -6.56 13.10 -25.55
N PRO A 85 -7.91 13.03 -25.53
CA PRO A 85 -8.73 13.98 -24.79
C PRO A 85 -8.34 13.99 -23.30
N ASP A 86 -8.27 15.18 -22.69
CA ASP A 86 -7.85 15.39 -21.29
C ASP A 86 -8.47 14.36 -20.32
N ARG A 87 -9.76 14.05 -20.50
CA ARG A 87 -10.46 13.08 -19.64
C ARG A 87 -9.93 11.65 -19.77
N LYS A 88 -9.57 11.21 -20.96
CA LYS A 88 -9.01 9.87 -21.21
C LYS A 88 -7.61 9.79 -20.63
N GLU A 89 -6.80 10.82 -20.86
CA GLU A 89 -5.47 10.97 -20.32
C GLU A 89 -5.49 10.87 -18.79
N PHE A 90 -6.35 11.67 -18.14
CA PHE A 90 -6.50 11.60 -16.67
C PHE A 90 -6.89 10.22 -16.16
N VAL A 91 -7.80 9.51 -16.87
CA VAL A 91 -8.21 8.15 -16.48
C VAL A 91 -7.04 7.17 -16.58
N ILE A 92 -6.28 7.20 -17.68
CA ILE A 92 -5.13 6.33 -17.88
C ILE A 92 -4.10 6.59 -16.78
N ASP A 93 -3.66 7.85 -16.61
CA ASP A 93 -2.61 8.21 -15.65
C ASP A 93 -3.01 7.97 -14.20
N SER A 94 -4.30 8.07 -13.87
CA SER A 94 -4.78 7.80 -12.50
C SER A 94 -5.08 6.33 -12.22
N ALA A 95 -5.15 5.48 -13.24
CA ALA A 95 -5.64 4.10 -13.13
C ALA A 95 -4.79 3.25 -12.19
N GLY A 96 -3.47 3.37 -12.24
CA GLY A 96 -2.56 2.69 -11.32
C GLY A 96 -2.86 3.03 -9.86
N PHE A 97 -3.11 4.30 -9.55
CA PHE A 97 -3.48 4.73 -8.19
C PHE A 97 -4.87 4.24 -7.78
N TRP A 98 -5.83 4.15 -8.70
CA TRP A 98 -7.14 3.57 -8.38
C TRP A 98 -7.01 2.11 -7.97
N VAL A 99 -6.21 1.34 -8.70
CA VAL A 99 -5.93 -0.07 -8.36
C VAL A 99 -5.23 -0.17 -7.00
N GLN A 100 -4.21 0.64 -6.74
CA GLN A 100 -3.51 0.67 -5.45
C GLN A 100 -4.45 0.99 -4.29
N HIS A 101 -5.24 2.04 -4.42
CA HIS A 101 -6.15 2.48 -3.35
C HIS A 101 -7.32 1.52 -3.14
N ALA A 102 -7.87 0.93 -4.21
CA ALA A 102 -8.88 -0.11 -4.10
C ALA A 102 -8.32 -1.36 -3.42
N THR A 103 -7.11 -1.79 -3.80
CA THR A 103 -6.43 -2.92 -3.19
C THR A 103 -6.18 -2.68 -1.69
N ASN A 104 -5.68 -1.51 -1.31
CA ASN A 104 -5.50 -1.15 0.10
C ASN A 104 -6.83 -1.16 0.87
N GLU A 105 -7.90 -0.66 0.26
CA GLU A 105 -9.22 -0.68 0.90
C GLU A 105 -9.70 -2.11 1.13
N LEU A 106 -9.58 -3.00 0.13
CA LEU A 106 -9.94 -4.41 0.26
C LEU A 106 -9.10 -5.13 1.33
N ILE A 107 -7.80 -4.88 1.34
CA ILE A 107 -6.88 -5.47 2.33
C ILE A 107 -7.28 -5.02 3.74
N LEU A 108 -7.40 -3.71 3.98
CA LEU A 108 -7.69 -3.18 5.32
C LEU A 108 -9.14 -3.40 5.76
N HIS A 109 -10.06 -3.63 4.83
CA HIS A 109 -11.43 -4.04 5.15
C HIS A 109 -11.50 -5.48 5.64
N ASN A 110 -10.87 -6.41 4.92
CA ASN A 110 -10.89 -7.84 5.23
C ASN A 110 -9.89 -8.22 6.34
N HIS A 111 -8.81 -7.46 6.48
CA HIS A 111 -7.73 -7.66 7.43
C HIS A 111 -7.46 -6.38 8.25
N PRO A 112 -8.40 -5.94 9.10
CA PRO A 112 -8.27 -4.68 9.84
C PRO A 112 -7.09 -4.68 10.81
N ARG A 113 -6.62 -5.86 11.24
CA ARG A 113 -5.42 -6.05 12.08
C ARG A 113 -4.27 -6.69 11.31
N LEU A 114 -4.14 -6.37 10.03
CA LEU A 114 -3.10 -6.93 9.15
C LEU A 114 -1.70 -6.88 9.78
N ARG A 115 -1.38 -5.85 10.55
CA ARG A 115 -0.11 -5.70 11.25
C ARG A 115 0.22 -6.93 12.12
N ASP A 116 -0.77 -7.47 12.82
CA ASP A 116 -0.62 -8.57 13.78
C ASP A 116 -0.80 -9.95 13.11
N GLU A 117 -1.30 -10.00 11.88
CA GLU A 117 -1.54 -11.23 11.13
C GLU A 117 -0.27 -11.77 10.46
N ARG A 118 -0.21 -13.08 10.27
CA ARG A 118 0.88 -13.76 9.52
C ARG A 118 0.56 -13.79 8.02
N GLN A 119 0.41 -12.62 7.40
CA GLN A 119 0.07 -12.45 5.99
C GLN A 119 1.16 -11.67 5.23
N PRO A 120 2.38 -12.25 5.04
CA PRO A 120 3.48 -11.51 4.43
C PRO A 120 3.18 -11.03 3.01
N PHE A 121 2.43 -11.78 2.21
CA PHE A 121 2.04 -11.37 0.86
C PHE A 121 1.19 -10.09 0.89
N LEU A 122 0.12 -10.06 1.69
CA LEU A 122 -0.73 -8.87 1.80
C LEU A 122 0.02 -7.67 2.39
N LYS A 123 0.93 -7.91 3.35
CA LYS A 123 1.82 -6.86 3.87
C LYS A 123 2.75 -6.30 2.80
N GLY A 124 3.24 -7.15 1.91
CA GLY A 124 4.06 -6.74 0.76
C GLY A 124 3.28 -5.88 -0.22
N MET A 125 2.08 -6.29 -0.60
CA MET A 125 1.19 -5.50 -1.46
C MET A 125 0.88 -4.14 -0.84
N TYR A 126 0.46 -4.13 0.42
CA TYR A 126 0.12 -2.92 1.15
C TYR A 126 1.32 -1.96 1.25
N ALA A 127 2.49 -2.49 1.64
CA ALA A 127 3.70 -1.69 1.77
C ALA A 127 4.11 -1.06 0.43
N PHE A 128 4.07 -1.82 -0.67
CA PHE A 128 4.34 -1.27 -2.00
C PHE A 128 3.38 -0.13 -2.34
N ASN A 129 2.08 -0.33 -2.18
CA ASN A 129 1.07 0.67 -2.51
C ASN A 129 1.26 1.99 -1.73
N VAL A 130 1.58 1.89 -0.43
CA VAL A 130 1.87 3.08 0.39
C VAL A 130 3.16 3.76 -0.05
N LEU A 131 4.24 3.00 -0.22
CA LEU A 131 5.56 3.53 -0.60
C LEU A 131 5.54 4.13 -2.01
N ALA A 132 4.86 3.51 -2.97
CA ALA A 132 4.68 4.06 -4.30
C ALA A 132 3.91 5.40 -4.24
N SER A 133 2.80 5.46 -3.50
CA SER A 133 2.05 6.71 -3.31
C SER A 133 2.92 7.82 -2.70
N VAL A 134 3.78 7.49 -1.72
CA VAL A 134 4.73 8.44 -1.12
C VAL A 134 5.78 8.89 -2.13
N ALA A 135 6.35 7.96 -2.92
CA ALA A 135 7.37 8.26 -3.92
C ALA A 135 6.82 9.19 -5.02
N TYR A 136 5.66 8.84 -5.60
CA TYR A 136 4.99 9.67 -6.60
C TYR A 136 4.58 11.05 -6.06
N ALA A 137 4.04 11.09 -4.85
CA ALA A 137 3.68 12.36 -4.23
C ALA A 137 4.91 13.24 -3.96
N SER A 138 6.02 12.64 -3.51
CA SER A 138 7.27 13.37 -3.29
C SER A 138 7.81 13.96 -4.59
N ALA A 139 7.80 13.20 -5.68
CA ALA A 139 8.17 13.66 -7.01
C ALA A 139 7.25 14.78 -7.49
N GLY A 140 5.93 14.65 -7.29
CA GLY A 140 4.92 15.64 -7.66
C GLY A 140 5.02 16.94 -6.87
N PHE A 141 5.30 16.89 -5.56
CA PHE A 141 5.57 18.10 -4.76
C PHE A 141 6.85 18.81 -5.20
N ALA A 142 7.92 18.07 -5.43
CA ALA A 142 9.19 18.58 -5.88
C ALA A 142 9.19 18.95 -7.39
N ARG A 143 8.21 18.49 -8.16
CA ARG A 143 8.14 18.60 -9.64
C ARG A 143 9.39 18.05 -10.31
N THR A 144 9.88 16.92 -9.81
CA THR A 144 11.10 16.25 -10.29
C THR A 144 10.76 14.84 -10.76
N GLY A 145 11.66 14.25 -11.52
CA GLY A 145 11.51 12.87 -12.04
C GLY A 145 11.22 12.83 -13.54
N PRO A 146 10.95 11.63 -14.08
CA PRO A 146 10.64 11.43 -15.49
C PRO A 146 9.44 12.26 -15.96
N VAL A 147 9.43 12.63 -17.21
CA VAL A 147 8.31 13.40 -17.80
C VAL A 147 7.05 12.52 -17.93
N GLU A 148 7.25 11.22 -18.01
CA GLU A 148 6.21 10.18 -18.13
C GLU A 148 5.57 9.82 -16.78
N ARG A 149 5.87 10.54 -15.69
CA ARG A 149 5.27 10.21 -14.38
C ARG A 149 3.79 10.53 -14.34
N ASP A 150 3.02 9.63 -13.78
CA ASP A 150 1.56 9.69 -13.72
C ASP A 150 1.03 10.98 -13.05
N THR A 151 1.69 11.46 -11.99
CA THR A 151 1.27 12.70 -11.29
C THR A 151 1.33 13.91 -12.19
N ARG A 152 2.25 13.95 -13.13
CA ARG A 152 2.36 15.04 -14.11
C ARG A 152 1.26 14.93 -15.16
N GLY A 153 1.06 13.76 -15.77
CA GLY A 153 0.00 13.54 -16.73
C GLY A 153 -1.38 13.83 -16.15
N MET A 154 -1.66 13.34 -14.93
CA MET A 154 -2.88 13.69 -14.19
C MET A 154 -3.03 15.21 -14.00
N ALA A 155 -1.96 15.93 -13.66
CA ALA A 155 -1.99 17.36 -13.41
C ALA A 155 -2.26 18.14 -14.70
N ASP A 156 -1.59 17.78 -15.78
CA ASP A 156 -1.75 18.39 -17.10
C ASP A 156 -3.18 18.16 -17.62
N ALA A 157 -3.67 16.93 -17.56
CA ALA A 157 -5.02 16.54 -17.99
C ALA A 157 -6.14 17.19 -17.13
N ALA A 158 -5.94 17.30 -15.81
CA ALA A 158 -6.89 17.97 -14.93
C ALA A 158 -6.78 19.51 -14.95
N ARG A 159 -5.77 20.06 -15.63
CA ARG A 159 -5.42 21.50 -15.62
C ARG A 159 -5.19 22.04 -14.20
N MET A 160 -4.54 21.20 -13.38
CA MET A 160 -4.24 21.49 -11.99
C MET A 160 -2.72 21.59 -11.77
N LYS A 161 -2.32 22.22 -10.67
CA LYS A 161 -0.91 22.16 -10.25
C LYS A 161 -0.58 20.78 -9.72
N GLU A 162 0.53 20.20 -10.17
CA GLU A 162 0.95 18.84 -9.77
C GLU A 162 1.00 18.59 -8.24
N PRO A 163 1.39 19.57 -7.38
CA PRO A 163 1.30 19.38 -5.93
C PRO A 163 -0.10 19.05 -5.39
N TRP A 164 -1.17 19.50 -6.05
CA TRP A 164 -2.53 19.10 -5.64
C TRP A 164 -2.85 17.65 -5.97
N ILE A 165 -2.37 17.17 -7.11
CA ILE A 165 -2.46 15.74 -7.47
C ILE A 165 -1.62 14.91 -6.48
N ALA A 166 -0.39 15.36 -6.18
CA ALA A 166 0.46 14.72 -5.18
C ALA A 166 -0.24 14.61 -3.81
N ALA A 167 -0.91 15.68 -3.35
CA ALA A 167 -1.67 15.67 -2.11
C ALA A 167 -2.87 14.70 -2.18
N LEU A 168 -3.56 14.65 -3.31
CA LEU A 168 -4.71 13.77 -3.53
C LEU A 168 -4.31 12.28 -3.45
N ILE A 169 -3.13 11.93 -3.98
CA ILE A 169 -2.59 10.57 -3.94
C ILE A 169 -2.04 10.23 -2.55
N LEU A 170 -1.36 11.17 -1.90
CA LEU A 170 -0.72 10.94 -0.62
C LEU A 170 -1.73 10.80 0.53
N ALA A 171 -2.79 11.61 0.52
CA ALA A 171 -3.73 11.67 1.63
C ALA A 171 -4.37 10.29 1.96
N PRO A 172 -4.92 9.51 0.99
CA PRO A 172 -5.43 8.17 1.29
C PRO A 172 -4.34 7.21 1.76
N ALA A 173 -3.11 7.31 1.25
CA ALA A 173 -2.01 6.44 1.68
C ALA A 173 -1.61 6.70 3.14
N VAL A 174 -1.56 7.97 3.57
CA VAL A 174 -1.31 8.35 4.97
C VAL A 174 -2.45 7.86 5.87
N LEU A 175 -3.70 8.08 5.47
CA LEU A 175 -4.85 7.66 6.24
C LEU A 175 -4.97 6.14 6.33
N ASP A 176 -4.62 5.41 5.26
CA ASP A 176 -4.53 3.95 5.30
C ASP A 176 -3.40 3.48 6.22
N SER A 177 -2.28 4.21 6.28
CA SER A 177 -1.21 3.93 7.24
C SER A 177 -1.67 4.13 8.68
N VAL A 178 -2.46 5.17 8.95
CA VAL A 178 -3.11 5.32 10.27
C VAL A 178 -3.99 4.12 10.58
N ARG A 179 -4.82 3.65 9.64
CA ARG A 179 -5.66 2.45 9.81
C ARG A 179 -4.85 1.19 10.08
N TYR A 180 -3.70 1.03 9.42
CA TYR A 180 -2.82 -0.12 9.61
C TYR A 180 -2.25 -0.19 11.02
N PHE A 181 -1.88 0.95 11.60
CA PHE A 181 -1.33 1.03 12.95
C PHE A 181 -2.41 1.17 14.04
N HIS A 182 -3.55 1.77 13.69
CA HIS A 182 -4.67 2.11 14.57
C HIS A 182 -5.99 1.68 13.93
N PRO A 183 -6.32 0.36 13.92
CA PRO A 183 -7.51 -0.16 13.25
C PRO A 183 -8.82 0.38 13.83
N GLU A 184 -8.80 0.90 15.05
CA GLU A 184 -9.93 1.55 15.73
C GLU A 184 -10.21 2.97 15.23
N ALA A 185 -9.28 3.59 14.48
CA ALA A 185 -9.42 4.97 14.00
C ALA A 185 -10.42 5.07 12.84
N LYS A 186 -11.72 5.02 13.13
CA LYS A 186 -12.80 5.08 12.13
C LYS A 186 -12.73 6.35 11.27
N TRP A 187 -12.31 7.47 11.85
CA TRP A 187 -12.15 8.73 11.13
C TRP A 187 -11.14 8.61 9.98
N ALA A 188 -10.05 7.86 10.18
CA ALA A 188 -9.06 7.62 9.13
C ALA A 188 -9.64 6.76 7.99
N ALA A 189 -10.48 5.77 8.32
CA ALA A 189 -11.17 4.97 7.31
C ALA A 189 -12.13 5.82 6.46
N TRP A 190 -12.95 6.67 7.09
CA TRP A 190 -13.85 7.56 6.35
C TRP A 190 -13.11 8.62 5.56
N GLY A 191 -12.06 9.21 6.13
CA GLY A 191 -11.20 10.18 5.44
C GLY A 191 -10.52 9.56 4.20
N SER A 192 -9.92 8.37 4.34
CA SER A 192 -9.30 7.66 3.22
C SER A 192 -10.31 7.40 2.09
N ARG A 193 -11.50 6.88 2.42
CA ARG A 193 -12.57 6.64 1.45
C ARG A 193 -13.04 7.92 0.76
N GLY A 194 -13.14 9.01 1.50
CA GLY A 194 -13.49 10.32 0.96
C GLY A 194 -12.50 10.81 -0.11
N PHE A 195 -11.20 10.72 0.16
CA PHE A 195 -10.17 11.07 -0.83
C PHE A 195 -10.18 10.15 -2.06
N LYS A 196 -10.35 8.83 -1.86
CA LYS A 196 -10.46 7.85 -2.95
C LYS A 196 -11.68 8.15 -3.84
N ALA A 197 -12.82 8.47 -3.24
CA ALA A 197 -14.02 8.90 -3.98
C ALA A 197 -13.79 10.23 -4.70
N GLY A 198 -13.10 11.19 -4.07
CA GLY A 198 -12.75 12.48 -4.68
C GLY A 198 -11.91 12.30 -5.95
N MET A 199 -10.98 11.36 -5.96
CA MET A 199 -10.17 11.06 -7.16
C MET A 199 -11.04 10.55 -8.32
N VAL A 200 -12.05 9.71 -8.05
CA VAL A 200 -13.00 9.23 -9.07
C VAL A 200 -13.87 10.37 -9.57
N LEU A 201 -14.30 11.30 -8.70
CA LEU A 201 -15.12 12.45 -9.10
C LEU A 201 -14.41 13.42 -10.04
N LEU A 202 -13.08 13.50 -9.99
CA LEU A 202 -12.31 14.32 -10.96
C LEU A 202 -12.47 13.82 -12.40
N VAL A 203 -12.72 12.54 -12.61
CA VAL A 203 -12.99 11.96 -13.93
C VAL A 203 -14.33 12.42 -14.51
N LEU A 204 -15.30 12.72 -13.63
CA LEU A 204 -16.65 13.09 -14.03
C LEU A 204 -16.79 14.58 -14.37
N ARG A 205 -15.76 15.36 -14.09
CA ARG A 205 -15.70 16.79 -14.36
C ARG A 205 -15.19 17.09 -15.76
#